data_f3e79874791f75e5f2627e02e2d28fa3
#
_entry.id   f3e79874791f75e5f2627e02e2d28fa3
#
_cell.length_a   1.000
_cell.length_b   1.000
_cell.length_c   1.000
_cell.angle_alpha   90.00
_cell.angle_beta   90.00
_cell.angle_gamma   90.00
#
_symmetry.space_group_name_H-M   'P 1'
#
loop_
_entity.id
_entity.type
_entity.pdbx_description
1 polymer ?
#
loop_
_entity_poly.entity_id
_entity_poly.type
_entity_poly.pdbx_seq_one_letter_code
_entity_poly.pdbx_strand_id
1 'polypeptide(L)'
;MKLTELAPAKLNLTLEVGEKRSDGYHEVQSVMSCAALYDEVTLESGTSGGISMTCDCPGLPLDDTNLCLRAAKLFFKKTGIPCDGLHIELSKRIPMQSGLGGGSADAAAVLRGLRKLYRPEMMIKDLERMAAELGSDVPFCVRSVTAMVPG
;
A
#
# COMPACT_ATOMS: atom_id res chain seq x y z
N MET A 1 2.70 -19.75 -1.59
CA MET A 1 3.80 -18.79 -1.56
C MET A 1 3.41 -17.59 -0.72
N LYS A 2 4.35 -17.06 0.02
CA LYS A 2 4.06 -16.04 1.01
C LYS A 2 5.10 -14.94 0.94
N LEU A 3 4.67 -13.66 0.99
CA LEU A 3 5.62 -12.55 1.03
C LEU A 3 5.05 -11.40 1.85
N THR A 4 5.95 -10.54 2.34
CA THR A 4 5.55 -9.36 3.11
C THR A 4 6.04 -8.11 2.40
N GLU A 5 5.15 -7.12 2.30
CA GLU A 5 5.46 -5.81 1.76
C GLU A 5 5.31 -4.76 2.84
N LEU A 6 6.19 -3.78 2.82
CA LEU A 6 6.05 -2.64 3.70
C LEU A 6 5.14 -1.60 3.07
N ALA A 7 4.36 -0.94 3.91
CA ALA A 7 3.42 0.09 3.48
C ALA A 7 3.72 1.38 4.24
N PRO A 8 4.66 2.21 3.75
CA PRO A 8 5.05 3.43 4.46
C PRO A 8 3.95 4.47 4.47
N ALA A 9 3.87 5.22 5.54
CA ALA A 9 2.91 6.31 5.65
C ALA A 9 3.16 7.35 4.57
N LYS A 10 2.07 7.91 4.04
CA LYS A 10 2.17 8.98 3.07
C LYS A 10 2.45 10.29 3.80
N LEU A 11 3.37 11.08 3.27
CA LEU A 11 3.69 12.37 3.83
C LEU A 11 3.26 13.48 2.88
N ASN A 12 2.56 14.45 3.43
CA ASN A 12 2.13 15.60 2.64
C ASN A 12 3.17 16.71 2.74
N LEU A 13 4.23 16.56 2.01
CA LEU A 13 5.37 17.50 2.04
C LEU A 13 5.05 18.86 1.49
N THR A 14 4.08 18.93 0.61
CA THR A 14 3.76 20.19 -0.05
C THR A 14 3.41 21.28 0.94
N LEU A 15 2.68 20.96 1.98
CA LEU A 15 2.29 21.93 2.97
C LEU A 15 3.48 22.43 3.75
N GLU A 16 4.38 21.55 4.09
CA GLU A 16 5.54 21.90 4.86
C GLU A 16 6.44 22.85 4.09
N VAL A 17 6.68 22.53 2.87
CA VAL A 17 7.56 23.33 2.04
C VAL A 17 7.04 24.75 1.89
N GLY A 18 5.75 24.89 1.68
CA GLY A 18 5.15 26.20 1.49
C GLY A 18 5.34 27.12 2.65
N GLU A 19 5.44 26.58 3.84
CA GLU A 19 5.54 27.43 4.97
C GLU A 19 6.90 27.76 5.41
N LYS A 20 7.79 26.87 5.22
CA LYS A 20 9.05 27.06 5.86
C LYS A 20 10.08 27.63 5.09
N ARG A 21 9.90 27.83 4.00
CA ARG A 21 10.77 28.45 3.14
C ARG A 21 12.14 28.67 3.68
N SER A 22 12.34 29.30 4.68
CA SER A 22 13.65 29.78 5.05
C SER A 22 14.66 28.69 5.34
N ASP A 23 14.24 27.54 5.83
CA ASP A 23 15.23 26.53 6.09
C ASP A 23 14.76 25.20 5.66
N GLY A 24 15.01 24.55 4.73
CA GLY A 24 14.55 23.24 4.34
C GLY A 24 14.68 22.17 5.43
N TYR A 25 15.08 22.55 6.62
CA TYR A 25 15.30 21.63 7.71
C TYR A 25 14.03 20.89 8.12
N HIS A 26 12.91 21.61 8.15
CA HIS A 26 11.63 20.98 8.47
C HIS A 26 11.23 19.93 7.45
N GLU A 27 11.50 20.19 6.20
CA GLU A 27 11.22 19.25 5.15
C GLU A 27 11.94 17.93 5.38
N VAL A 28 13.21 18.02 5.67
CA VAL A 28 14.03 16.83 5.86
C VAL A 28 13.54 16.02 7.04
N GLN A 29 13.22 16.68 8.13
CA GLN A 29 12.70 16.00 9.30
C GLN A 29 11.39 15.30 9.03
N SER A 30 10.50 15.96 8.32
CA SER A 30 9.21 15.38 7.99
C SER A 30 9.34 14.13 7.14
N VAL A 31 10.21 14.15 6.16
CA VAL A 31 10.44 12.99 5.31
C VAL A 31 10.96 11.82 6.13
N MET A 32 11.92 12.07 7.01
CA MET A 32 12.48 11.01 7.83
C MET A 32 11.46 10.42 8.78
N SER A 33 10.61 11.25 9.37
CA SER A 33 9.57 10.75 10.26
C SER A 33 8.60 9.84 9.53
N CYS A 34 8.22 10.22 8.34
CA CYS A 34 7.30 9.43 7.54
C CYS A 34 7.91 8.08 7.18
N ALA A 35 9.18 8.08 6.82
CA ALA A 35 9.86 6.86 6.43
C ALA A 35 9.97 5.84 7.58
N ALA A 36 9.88 6.31 8.81
CA ALA A 36 9.99 5.44 9.98
C ALA A 36 8.66 4.80 10.38
N LEU A 37 7.55 5.19 9.76
CA LEU A 37 6.23 4.68 10.14
C LEU A 37 5.63 3.91 8.97
N TYR A 38 5.37 2.63 9.18
CA TYR A 38 4.82 1.80 8.12
C TYR A 38 3.98 0.66 8.68
N ASP A 39 3.05 0.19 7.84
CA ASP A 39 2.31 -1.05 8.10
C ASP A 39 3.03 -2.19 7.39
N GLU A 40 2.70 -3.42 7.77
CA GLU A 40 3.20 -4.60 7.07
C GLU A 40 2.03 -5.36 6.48
N VAL A 41 2.15 -5.73 5.21
CA VAL A 41 1.13 -6.47 4.50
C VAL A 41 1.73 -7.80 4.07
N THR A 42 1.19 -8.90 4.57
CA THR A 42 1.65 -10.23 4.20
C THR A 42 0.61 -10.88 3.32
N LEU A 43 1.06 -11.38 2.18
CA LEU A 43 0.19 -12.05 1.22
C LEU A 43 0.56 -13.52 1.14
N GLU A 44 -0.45 -14.38 1.19
CA GLU A 44 -0.25 -15.81 1.03
C GLU A 44 -1.16 -16.31 -0.09
N SER A 45 -0.56 -16.88 -1.13
CA SER A 45 -1.31 -17.42 -2.26
C SER A 45 -1.57 -18.89 -2.05
N GLY A 46 -2.55 -19.41 -2.77
CA GLY A 46 -2.85 -20.85 -2.74
C GLY A 46 -3.62 -21.29 -1.51
N THR A 47 -4.26 -20.35 -0.80
CA THR A 47 -5.14 -20.72 0.30
C THR A 47 -6.47 -21.22 -0.25
N SER A 48 -7.25 -21.88 0.57
CA SER A 48 -8.54 -22.36 0.10
C SER A 48 -9.59 -21.26 0.14
N GLY A 49 -10.43 -21.22 -0.86
CA GLY A 49 -11.53 -20.28 -0.93
C GLY A 49 -11.08 -18.93 -1.44
N GLY A 50 -11.72 -18.02 -1.82
CA GLY A 50 -11.40 -16.78 -2.47
C GLY A 50 -10.39 -15.90 -1.75
N ILE A 51 -10.68 -14.62 -1.66
CA ILE A 51 -9.79 -13.65 -1.03
C ILE A 51 -10.27 -13.42 0.41
N SER A 52 -9.36 -13.56 1.37
CA SER A 52 -9.67 -13.33 2.79
C SER A 52 -8.64 -12.38 3.39
N MET A 53 -8.98 -11.79 4.53
CA MET A 53 -8.13 -10.81 5.17
C MET A 53 -8.27 -10.85 6.67
N THR A 54 -7.14 -10.66 7.36
CA THR A 54 -7.12 -10.47 8.81
C THR A 54 -6.30 -9.23 9.13
N CYS A 55 -6.57 -8.62 10.27
CA CYS A 55 -5.87 -7.43 10.70
C CYS A 55 -5.79 -7.41 12.22
N ASP A 56 -4.66 -6.92 12.75
CA ASP A 56 -4.46 -6.82 14.19
C ASP A 56 -5.09 -5.57 14.79
N CYS A 57 -5.71 -4.72 13.98
CA CYS A 57 -6.34 -3.49 14.45
C CYS A 57 -7.85 -3.67 14.54
N PRO A 58 -8.42 -3.71 15.74
CA PRO A 58 -9.89 -3.84 15.87
C PRO A 58 -10.56 -2.62 15.29
N GLY A 59 -11.70 -2.81 14.69
CA GLY A 59 -12.47 -1.70 14.13
C GLY A 59 -12.19 -1.40 12.68
N LEU A 60 -11.16 -2.00 12.10
CA LEU A 60 -10.93 -1.85 10.67
C LEU A 60 -11.90 -2.75 9.92
N PRO A 61 -12.68 -2.21 8.97
CA PRO A 61 -13.58 -3.06 8.19
C PRO A 61 -12.78 -4.08 7.38
N LEU A 62 -13.25 -5.32 7.37
CA LEU A 62 -12.60 -6.39 6.60
C LEU A 62 -13.52 -6.89 5.49
N ASP A 63 -14.39 -6.02 4.99
CA ASP A 63 -15.30 -6.33 3.89
C ASP A 63 -14.89 -5.54 2.64
N ASP A 64 -15.77 -5.49 1.64
CA ASP A 64 -15.46 -4.86 0.36
C ASP A 64 -15.23 -3.36 0.42
N THR A 65 -15.46 -2.73 1.57
CA THR A 65 -15.13 -1.32 1.74
C THR A 65 -13.66 -1.12 2.03
N ASN A 66 -12.94 -2.19 2.38
CA ASN A 66 -11.52 -2.10 2.66
C ASN A 66 -10.73 -2.02 1.35
N LEU A 67 -9.85 -1.02 1.26
CA LEU A 67 -9.07 -0.82 0.03
C LEU A 67 -8.16 -1.99 -0.31
N CYS A 68 -7.67 -2.71 0.70
CA CYS A 68 -6.80 -3.86 0.44
C CYS A 68 -7.56 -4.96 -0.31
N LEU A 69 -8.79 -5.25 0.13
CA LEU A 69 -9.61 -6.24 -0.56
C LEU A 69 -9.98 -5.77 -1.95
N ARG A 70 -10.30 -4.49 -2.09
CA ARG A 70 -10.60 -3.92 -3.40
C ARG A 70 -9.42 -3.98 -4.33
N ALA A 71 -8.22 -3.72 -3.80
CA ALA A 71 -6.99 -3.78 -4.59
C ALA A 71 -6.75 -5.18 -5.12
N ALA A 72 -6.91 -6.19 -4.26
CA ALA A 72 -6.71 -7.57 -4.68
C ALA A 72 -7.71 -7.98 -5.76
N LYS A 73 -8.98 -7.65 -5.56
CA LYS A 73 -10.01 -7.98 -6.54
C LYS A 73 -9.74 -7.29 -7.87
N LEU A 74 -9.33 -6.03 -7.82
CA LEU A 74 -9.03 -5.27 -9.02
C LEU A 74 -7.85 -5.87 -9.77
N PHE A 75 -6.81 -6.28 -9.05
CA PHE A 75 -5.63 -6.88 -9.68
C PHE A 75 -6.00 -8.12 -10.47
N PHE A 76 -6.75 -9.04 -9.87
CA PHE A 76 -7.13 -10.25 -10.56
C PHE A 76 -8.06 -9.97 -11.74
N LYS A 77 -8.95 -8.98 -11.58
CA LYS A 77 -9.83 -8.60 -12.68
C LYS A 77 -9.07 -8.02 -13.86
N LYS A 78 -8.13 -7.11 -13.60
CA LYS A 78 -7.39 -6.43 -14.67
C LYS A 78 -6.38 -7.35 -15.35
N THR A 79 -5.78 -8.27 -14.61
CA THR A 79 -4.79 -9.17 -15.19
C THR A 79 -5.43 -10.41 -15.82
N GLY A 80 -6.66 -10.73 -15.45
CA GLY A 80 -7.32 -11.93 -15.93
C GLY A 80 -6.80 -13.20 -15.28
N ILE A 81 -5.94 -13.09 -14.29
CA ILE A 81 -5.39 -14.25 -13.61
C ILE A 81 -6.47 -14.85 -12.70
N PRO A 82 -6.73 -16.16 -12.78
CA PRO A 82 -7.67 -16.76 -11.84
C PRO A 82 -7.12 -16.72 -10.44
N CYS A 83 -7.95 -16.36 -9.47
CA CYS A 83 -7.52 -16.34 -8.09
C CYS A 83 -7.64 -17.75 -7.51
N ASP A 84 -6.52 -18.31 -7.10
CA ASP A 84 -6.48 -19.66 -6.53
C ASP A 84 -6.55 -19.64 -5.01
N GLY A 85 -6.97 -18.52 -4.44
CA GLY A 85 -7.03 -18.31 -3.00
C GLY A 85 -5.92 -17.38 -2.57
N LEU A 86 -6.30 -16.33 -1.85
CA LEU A 86 -5.36 -15.34 -1.36
C LEU A 86 -5.76 -14.94 0.05
N HIS A 87 -4.80 -14.94 0.97
CA HIS A 87 -5.01 -14.39 2.30
C HIS A 87 -4.13 -13.18 2.51
N ILE A 88 -4.73 -12.08 2.98
CA ILE A 88 -4.04 -10.83 3.27
C ILE A 88 -3.99 -10.68 4.79
N GLU A 89 -2.79 -10.53 5.33
CA GLU A 89 -2.62 -10.28 6.75
C GLU A 89 -2.02 -8.90 6.92
N LEU A 90 -2.71 -8.03 7.64
CA LEU A 90 -2.29 -6.65 7.80
C LEU A 90 -1.90 -6.37 9.25
N SER A 91 -0.66 -5.90 9.43
CA SER A 91 -0.17 -5.46 10.72
C SER A 91 -0.13 -3.93 10.69
N LYS A 92 -1.06 -3.30 11.40
CA LYS A 92 -1.24 -1.84 11.36
C LYS A 92 -0.36 -1.13 12.36
N ARG A 93 0.39 -0.15 11.89
CA ARG A 93 1.11 0.78 12.76
C ARG A 93 0.73 2.21 12.45
N ILE A 94 0.31 2.47 11.20
CA ILE A 94 -0.16 3.79 10.81
C ILE A 94 -1.57 3.97 11.39
N PRO A 95 -1.80 5.01 12.22
CA PRO A 95 -3.12 5.21 12.81
C PRO A 95 -4.19 5.40 11.74
N MET A 96 -5.35 4.81 11.97
CA MET A 96 -6.49 4.98 11.07
C MET A 96 -6.96 6.42 11.13
N GLN A 97 -7.38 6.94 9.98
CA GLN A 97 -7.95 8.29 9.87
C GLN A 97 -7.00 9.38 10.37
N SER A 98 -5.70 9.12 10.25
CA SER A 98 -4.71 10.07 10.73
C SER A 98 -4.31 11.12 9.69
N GLY A 99 -4.76 10.95 8.45
CA GLY A 99 -4.30 11.82 7.37
C GLY A 99 -2.97 11.42 6.78
N LEU A 100 -2.40 10.31 7.25
CA LEU A 100 -1.11 9.83 6.77
C LEU A 100 -1.23 8.83 5.61
N GLY A 101 -2.44 8.63 5.11
CA GLY A 101 -2.64 7.79 3.94
C GLY A 101 -2.44 6.31 4.17
N GLY A 102 -2.70 5.83 5.41
CA GLY A 102 -2.47 4.42 5.75
C GLY A 102 -3.23 3.44 4.87
N GLY A 103 -4.51 3.72 4.61
CA GLY A 103 -5.31 2.82 3.76
C GLY A 103 -4.79 2.75 2.34
N SER A 104 -4.38 3.89 1.79
CA SER A 104 -3.81 3.94 0.46
C SER A 104 -2.47 3.23 0.39
N ALA A 105 -1.65 3.40 1.43
CA ALA A 105 -0.35 2.73 1.50
C ALA A 105 -0.52 1.21 1.57
N ASP A 106 -1.50 0.74 2.36
CA ASP A 106 -1.77 -0.67 2.49
C ASP A 106 -2.24 -1.27 1.17
N ALA A 107 -3.14 -0.57 0.48
CA ALA A 107 -3.63 -1.02 -0.82
C ALA A 107 -2.49 -1.09 -1.84
N ALA A 108 -1.61 -0.09 -1.84
CA ALA A 108 -0.46 -0.08 -2.72
C ALA A 108 0.47 -1.27 -2.44
N ALA A 109 0.63 -1.60 -1.16
CA ALA A 109 1.45 -2.76 -0.78
C ALA A 109 0.84 -4.06 -1.28
N VAL A 110 -0.49 -4.18 -1.24
CA VAL A 110 -1.16 -5.34 -1.80
C VAL A 110 -0.86 -5.45 -3.29
N LEU A 111 -0.98 -4.36 -4.03
CA LEU A 111 -0.71 -4.36 -5.47
C LEU A 111 0.74 -4.75 -5.78
N ARG A 112 1.70 -4.17 -5.03
CA ARG A 112 3.11 -4.51 -5.24
C ARG A 112 3.37 -5.99 -4.97
N GLY A 113 2.79 -6.50 -3.88
CA GLY A 113 2.96 -7.90 -3.52
C GLY A 113 2.36 -8.84 -4.54
N LEU A 114 1.17 -8.53 -5.04
CA LEU A 114 0.53 -9.35 -6.06
C LEU A 114 1.34 -9.34 -7.36
N ARG A 115 1.90 -8.19 -7.71
CA ARG A 115 2.77 -8.12 -8.87
C ARG A 115 3.95 -9.08 -8.72
N LYS A 116 4.58 -9.08 -7.55
CA LYS A 116 5.73 -9.96 -7.30
C LYS A 116 5.36 -11.43 -7.34
N LEU A 117 4.17 -11.76 -6.84
CA LEU A 117 3.72 -13.14 -6.80
C LEU A 117 3.26 -13.67 -8.16
N TYR A 118 2.57 -12.83 -8.93
CA TYR A 118 1.88 -13.29 -10.13
C TYR A 118 2.37 -12.68 -11.45
N ARG A 119 2.89 -11.47 -11.42
CA ARG A 119 3.32 -10.76 -12.64
C ARG A 119 4.57 -9.94 -12.38
N PRO A 120 5.69 -10.58 -12.03
CA PRO A 120 6.91 -9.83 -11.71
C PRO A 120 7.43 -8.97 -12.86
N GLU A 121 7.04 -9.31 -14.08
CA GLU A 121 7.48 -8.55 -15.26
C GLU A 121 6.63 -7.30 -15.52
N MET A 122 5.52 -7.13 -14.80
CA MET A 122 4.63 -5.97 -15.02
C MET A 122 5.37 -4.68 -14.69
N MET A 123 5.20 -3.67 -15.52
CA MET A 123 5.84 -2.37 -15.29
C MET A 123 5.12 -1.61 -14.17
N ILE A 124 5.91 -0.88 -13.40
CA ILE A 124 5.36 -0.12 -12.29
C ILE A 124 4.29 0.88 -12.75
N LYS A 125 4.48 1.49 -13.91
CA LYS A 125 3.47 2.45 -14.37
C LYS A 125 2.14 1.80 -14.70
N ASP A 126 2.14 0.53 -15.09
CA ASP A 126 0.89 -0.19 -15.31
C ASP A 126 0.20 -0.46 -13.98
N LEU A 127 0.98 -0.76 -12.96
CA LEU A 127 0.46 -0.94 -11.62
C LEU A 127 -0.11 0.37 -11.08
N GLU A 128 0.55 1.50 -11.38
CA GLU A 128 0.06 2.81 -10.97
C GLU A 128 -1.27 3.16 -11.61
N ARG A 129 -1.45 2.80 -12.88
CA ARG A 129 -2.73 3.02 -13.56
C ARG A 129 -3.84 2.26 -12.88
N MET A 130 -3.56 1.02 -12.50
CA MET A 130 -4.51 0.20 -11.77
C MET A 130 -4.81 0.85 -10.42
N ALA A 131 -3.77 1.31 -9.74
CA ALA A 131 -3.92 1.94 -8.44
C ALA A 131 -4.79 3.19 -8.48
N ALA A 132 -4.75 3.93 -9.58
CA ALA A 132 -5.55 5.15 -9.72
C ALA A 132 -7.05 4.88 -9.63
N GLU A 133 -7.48 3.66 -9.94
CA GLU A 133 -8.90 3.31 -9.84
C GLU A 133 -9.33 3.10 -8.39
N LEU A 134 -8.39 2.95 -7.48
CA LEU A 134 -8.71 2.74 -6.05
C LEU A 134 -8.79 4.05 -5.29
N GLY A 135 -8.02 5.03 -5.69
CA GLY A 135 -8.00 6.33 -5.03
C GLY A 135 -6.87 7.18 -5.56
N SER A 136 -6.97 8.49 -5.35
CA SER A 136 -6.00 9.42 -5.92
C SER A 136 -4.61 9.31 -5.31
N ASP A 137 -4.51 8.83 -4.08
CA ASP A 137 -3.23 8.72 -3.40
C ASP A 137 -2.52 7.39 -3.64
N VAL A 138 -3.25 6.38 -4.11
CA VAL A 138 -2.69 5.03 -4.21
C VAL A 138 -1.54 4.94 -5.21
N PRO A 139 -1.60 5.60 -6.38
CA PRO A 139 -0.47 5.56 -7.31
C PRO A 139 0.83 6.07 -6.71
N PHE A 140 0.75 7.17 -5.95
CA PHE A 140 1.92 7.70 -5.27
C PHE A 140 2.49 6.66 -4.31
N CYS A 141 1.62 5.99 -3.56
CA CYS A 141 2.05 4.99 -2.58
C CYS A 141 2.68 3.77 -3.25
N VAL A 142 2.23 3.40 -4.45
CA VAL A 142 2.85 2.31 -5.20
C VAL A 142 4.32 2.61 -5.45
N ARG A 143 4.63 3.84 -5.80
CA ARG A 143 5.98 4.24 -6.15
C ARG A 143 6.85 4.59 -4.95
N SER A 144 6.24 5.01 -3.86
CA SER A 144 6.98 5.59 -2.73
C SER A 144 7.97 4.62 -2.09
N VAL A 145 7.64 3.34 -2.08
CA VAL A 145 8.55 2.35 -1.49
C VAL A 145 9.86 2.31 -2.25
N THR A 146 9.79 2.34 -3.58
CA THR A 146 10.98 2.34 -4.40
C THR A 146 11.87 3.55 -4.10
N ALA A 147 11.26 4.70 -3.89
CA ALA A 147 11.99 5.92 -3.62
C ALA A 147 12.62 5.93 -2.24
N MET A 148 12.04 5.21 -1.29
CA MET A 148 12.49 5.23 0.09
C MET A 148 13.48 4.14 0.44
N VAL A 149 13.54 3.08 -0.33
CA VAL A 149 14.45 1.98 -0.06
C VAL A 149 15.85 2.39 -0.43
N PRO A 150 16.79 2.34 0.51
CA PRO A 150 18.17 2.71 0.20
C PRO A 150 18.78 1.71 -0.78
N GLY A 151 19.55 2.21 -1.66
CA GLY A 151 20.14 1.42 -2.72
C GLY A 151 20.97 0.28 -2.23
#